data_7a6342ce2efd9b10b4f6eb9bf1ac4e53
#
_entry.id   7a6342ce2efd9b10b4f6eb9bf1ac4e53
#
_cell.length_a   1.000
_cell.length_b   1.000
_cell.length_c   1.000
_cell.angle_alpha   90.00
_cell.angle_beta   90.00
_cell.angle_gamma   90.00
#
_symmetry.space_group_name_H-M   'P 1'
#
loop_
_entity.id
_entity.type
_entity.pdbx_description
1 polymer ?
#
loop_
_entity_poly.entity_id
_entity_poly.type
_entity_poly.pdbx_seq_one_letter_code
_entity_poly.pdbx_strand_id
1 'polypeptide(L)'
;GLDPSTALFTAGIGTLIFHAVTRGKVPIFLGSSFAFIAPIIKATELYGLPGTLSGMVGVALVYFVMSALVKWQGVRVIERLFPPVVIGPVIILIGLSLAGTGVNMAKENWVLALLSLVTAVVVSMKAKGLLKLIPIFCGIIVGYLAAWLFYDLDLSGVRDAAWIGLPQFVFPKFSWEPILFMIPVAIAPVIEHIGDVYVVNTVTGKDFVKDPGLHRTLLGDGLACCFAGLVGGPPVTTYSEVTGAMSLTKITNPQVIRIAAISAILFSVVGKISALLKSIPSAVLGGIMLLLFGTIACAGIGNLVNNCIDLSRTRNIIIVSLTLTV
;
A
#
# COMPACT_ATOMS: atom_id res chain seq x y z
N GLY A 1 14.33 8.88 -6.50
CA GLY A 1 13.23 8.09 -5.91
C GLY A 1 13.10 6.73 -6.58
N LEU A 2 12.19 5.90 -6.08
CA LEU A 2 11.87 4.61 -6.69
C LEU A 2 11.19 4.81 -8.04
N ASP A 3 11.48 3.93 -9.00
CA ASP A 3 10.90 3.99 -10.34
C ASP A 3 9.47 3.42 -10.35
N PRO A 4 8.46 4.16 -10.86
CA PRO A 4 7.08 3.68 -10.94
C PRO A 4 6.91 2.40 -11.75
N SER A 5 7.71 2.20 -12.81
CA SER A 5 7.69 0.95 -13.60
C SER A 5 8.15 -0.23 -12.75
N THR A 6 9.21 -0.06 -11.96
CA THR A 6 9.70 -1.10 -11.04
C THR A 6 8.67 -1.41 -9.97
N ALA A 7 7.98 -0.39 -9.42
CA ALA A 7 6.90 -0.60 -8.46
C ALA A 7 5.73 -1.40 -9.07
N LEU A 8 5.33 -1.08 -10.29
CA LEU A 8 4.26 -1.77 -11.00
C LEU A 8 4.66 -3.22 -11.35
N PHE A 9 5.91 -3.42 -11.80
CA PHE A 9 6.47 -4.74 -12.05
C PHE A 9 6.48 -5.62 -10.81
N THR A 10 6.98 -5.09 -9.70
CA THR A 10 7.07 -5.83 -8.44
C THR A 10 5.71 -6.11 -7.82
N ALA A 11 4.72 -5.23 -7.98
CA ALA A 11 3.35 -5.49 -7.59
C ALA A 11 2.74 -6.66 -8.39
N GLY A 12 2.95 -6.69 -9.71
CA GLY A 12 2.48 -7.78 -10.57
C GLY A 12 3.15 -9.12 -10.23
N ILE A 13 4.49 -9.18 -10.19
CA ILE A 13 5.23 -10.41 -9.84
C ILE A 13 4.93 -10.82 -8.39
N GLY A 14 4.91 -9.87 -7.45
CA GLY A 14 4.57 -10.13 -6.05
C GLY A 14 3.19 -10.76 -5.90
N THR A 15 2.19 -10.27 -6.64
CA THR A 15 0.86 -10.86 -6.68
C THR A 15 0.88 -12.29 -7.21
N LEU A 16 1.67 -12.58 -8.26
CA LEU A 16 1.79 -13.95 -8.78
C LEU A 16 2.51 -14.88 -7.78
N ILE A 17 3.55 -14.40 -7.08
CA ILE A 17 4.22 -15.14 -5.99
C ILE A 17 3.21 -15.46 -4.88
N PHE A 18 2.44 -14.47 -4.45
CA PHE A 18 1.38 -14.65 -3.46
C PHE A 18 0.37 -15.72 -3.89
N HIS A 19 -0.10 -15.67 -5.14
CA HIS A 19 -1.03 -16.66 -5.67
C HIS A 19 -0.40 -18.06 -5.74
N ALA A 20 0.88 -18.18 -6.07
CA ALA A 20 1.58 -19.47 -6.06
C ALA A 20 1.63 -20.07 -4.64
N VAL A 21 2.00 -19.26 -3.63
CA VAL A 21 2.09 -19.69 -2.23
C VAL A 21 0.72 -20.05 -1.65
N THR A 22 -0.31 -19.28 -2.00
CA THR A 22 -1.70 -19.49 -1.56
C THR A 22 -2.47 -20.49 -2.42
N ARG A 23 -1.77 -21.23 -3.30
CA ARG A 23 -2.33 -22.24 -4.21
C ARG A 23 -3.42 -21.68 -5.15
N GLY A 24 -3.31 -20.40 -5.52
CA GLY A 24 -4.27 -19.71 -6.37
C GLY A 24 -5.69 -19.58 -5.80
N LYS A 25 -5.86 -19.75 -4.49
CA LYS A 25 -7.18 -19.73 -3.84
C LYS A 25 -7.65 -18.35 -3.46
N VAL A 26 -6.74 -17.49 -3.01
CA VAL A 26 -7.04 -16.19 -2.40
C VAL A 26 -7.05 -15.09 -3.46
N PRO A 27 -8.17 -14.40 -3.70
CA PRO A 27 -8.27 -13.36 -4.73
C PRO A 27 -7.75 -12.00 -4.21
N ILE A 28 -6.48 -11.92 -3.85
CA ILE A 28 -5.84 -10.69 -3.37
C ILE A 28 -4.82 -10.21 -4.41
N PHE A 29 -4.81 -8.90 -4.67
CA PHE A 29 -3.78 -8.20 -5.42
C PHE A 29 -2.86 -7.48 -4.44
N LEU A 30 -1.55 -7.60 -4.64
CA LEU A 30 -0.54 -6.89 -3.86
C LEU A 30 -0.07 -5.65 -4.60
N GLY A 31 0.07 -4.56 -3.87
CA GLY A 31 0.63 -3.32 -4.40
C GLY A 31 1.54 -2.62 -3.40
N SER A 32 2.14 -1.52 -3.80
CA SER A 32 3.07 -0.76 -2.97
C SER A 32 2.41 -0.27 -1.67
N SER A 33 2.97 -0.63 -0.53
CA SER A 33 2.41 -0.23 0.77
C SER A 33 2.68 1.24 1.08
N PHE A 34 1.62 2.00 1.35
CA PHE A 34 1.71 3.41 1.74
C PHE A 34 2.39 3.61 3.10
N ALA A 35 2.32 2.62 4.00
CA ALA A 35 2.95 2.69 5.33
C ALA A 35 4.47 2.88 5.25
N PHE A 36 5.09 2.49 4.13
CA PHE A 36 6.53 2.63 3.94
C PHE A 36 6.97 3.95 3.30
N ILE A 37 6.08 4.84 2.86
CA ILE A 37 6.47 6.07 2.16
C ILE A 37 7.41 6.92 3.01
N ALA A 38 7.00 7.32 4.23
CA ALA A 38 7.85 8.14 5.10
C ALA A 38 9.12 7.41 5.56
N PRO A 39 9.06 6.13 5.99
CA PRO A 39 10.25 5.35 6.30
C PRO A 39 11.22 5.20 5.12
N ILE A 40 10.75 5.01 3.89
CA ILE A 40 11.59 4.94 2.70
C ILE A 40 12.29 6.28 2.45
N ILE A 41 11.57 7.40 2.53
CA ILE A 41 12.15 8.73 2.37
C ILE A 41 13.27 8.92 3.40
N LYS A 42 12.98 8.66 4.67
CA LYS A 42 13.95 8.85 5.77
C LYS A 42 15.14 7.90 5.67
N ALA A 43 14.92 6.63 5.35
CA ALA A 43 15.99 5.67 5.15
C ALA A 43 16.86 6.03 3.94
N THR A 44 16.26 6.59 2.87
CA THR A 44 17.01 7.01 1.68
C THR A 44 17.90 8.23 1.98
N GLU A 45 17.46 9.15 2.83
CA GLU A 45 18.28 10.25 3.33
C GLU A 45 19.48 9.76 4.14
N LEU A 46 19.28 8.74 4.98
CA LEU A 46 20.30 8.24 5.91
C LEU A 46 21.29 7.25 5.27
N TYR A 47 20.79 6.35 4.42
CA TYR A 47 21.54 5.16 3.95
C TYR A 47 21.67 5.11 2.42
N GLY A 48 21.11 6.09 1.69
CA GLY A 48 20.99 6.06 0.24
C GLY A 48 20.01 4.99 -0.25
N LEU A 49 19.65 5.03 -1.54
CA LEU A 49 18.66 4.10 -2.11
C LEU A 49 19.08 2.61 -2.00
N PRO A 50 20.32 2.19 -2.35
CA PRO A 50 20.72 0.79 -2.21
C PRO A 50 20.69 0.26 -0.77
N GLY A 51 21.01 1.11 0.22
CA GLY A 51 20.89 0.78 1.65
C GLY A 51 19.43 0.61 2.06
N THR A 52 18.56 1.54 1.65
CA THR A 52 17.11 1.47 1.92
C THR A 52 16.49 0.18 1.39
N LEU A 53 16.90 -0.28 0.20
CA LEU A 53 16.43 -1.54 -0.37
C LEU A 53 16.76 -2.76 0.52
N SER A 54 17.91 -2.75 1.21
CA SER A 54 18.21 -3.82 2.18
C SER A 54 17.22 -3.82 3.35
N GLY A 55 16.81 -2.64 3.81
CA GLY A 55 15.74 -2.50 4.80
C GLY A 55 14.39 -3.04 4.30
N MET A 56 14.07 -2.80 3.02
CA MET A 56 12.85 -3.35 2.41
C MET A 56 12.86 -4.88 2.32
N VAL A 57 14.03 -5.50 2.04
CA VAL A 57 14.19 -6.95 2.16
C VAL A 57 14.01 -7.39 3.62
N GLY A 58 14.48 -6.59 4.59
CA GLY A 58 14.31 -6.83 6.02
C GLY A 58 12.84 -6.90 6.46
N VAL A 59 11.94 -6.17 5.79
CA VAL A 59 10.48 -6.26 6.01
C VAL A 59 9.99 -7.69 5.85
N ALA A 60 10.49 -8.43 4.86
CA ALA A 60 10.11 -9.81 4.63
C ALA A 60 10.40 -10.72 5.83
N LEU A 61 11.46 -10.45 6.60
CA LEU A 61 11.78 -11.22 7.81
C LEU A 61 10.64 -11.16 8.83
N VAL A 62 10.01 -10.00 9.00
CA VAL A 62 8.86 -9.85 9.91
C VAL A 62 7.70 -10.72 9.45
N TYR A 63 7.37 -10.69 8.16
CA TYR A 63 6.33 -11.54 7.60
C TYR A 63 6.64 -13.04 7.76
N PHE A 64 7.91 -13.46 7.58
CA PHE A 64 8.32 -14.85 7.76
C PHE A 64 8.20 -15.29 9.21
N VAL A 65 8.65 -14.45 10.15
CA VAL A 65 8.49 -14.72 11.59
C VAL A 65 7.01 -14.83 11.95
N MET A 66 6.18 -13.91 11.49
CA MET A 66 4.74 -13.92 11.75
C MET A 66 4.06 -15.14 11.12
N SER A 67 4.43 -15.51 9.89
CA SER A 67 3.96 -16.72 9.24
C SER A 67 4.31 -17.98 10.04
N ALA A 68 5.55 -18.07 10.52
CA ALA A 68 6.00 -19.19 11.35
C ALA A 68 5.25 -19.27 12.69
N LEU A 69 5.07 -18.12 13.35
CA LEU A 69 4.31 -18.03 14.61
C LEU A 69 2.86 -18.48 14.42
N VAL A 70 2.19 -18.00 13.36
CA VAL A 70 0.81 -18.40 13.04
C VAL A 70 0.72 -19.88 12.71
N LYS A 71 1.71 -20.42 12.00
CA LYS A 71 1.75 -21.85 11.67
C LYS A 71 1.91 -22.74 12.93
N TRP A 72 2.70 -22.27 13.90
CA TRP A 72 3.02 -23.04 15.10
C TRP A 72 2.00 -22.88 16.21
N GLN A 73 1.55 -21.66 16.49
CA GLN A 73 0.67 -21.35 17.63
C GLN A 73 -0.78 -21.03 17.21
N GLY A 74 -1.05 -20.97 15.92
CA GLY A 74 -2.34 -20.58 15.38
C GLY A 74 -2.56 -19.06 15.37
N VAL A 75 -3.75 -18.64 14.90
CA VAL A 75 -4.08 -17.21 14.70
C VAL A 75 -4.18 -16.45 16.03
N ARG A 76 -4.50 -17.13 17.14
CA ARG A 76 -4.63 -16.49 18.48
C ARG A 76 -3.35 -15.80 18.96
N VAL A 77 -2.18 -16.18 18.45
CA VAL A 77 -0.93 -15.51 18.81
C VAL A 77 -0.92 -14.05 18.36
N ILE A 78 -1.55 -13.76 17.22
CA ILE A 78 -1.63 -12.41 16.67
C ILE A 78 -2.49 -11.51 17.57
N GLU A 79 -3.68 -11.98 17.95
CA GLU A 79 -4.59 -11.25 18.85
C GLU A 79 -3.93 -10.95 20.22
N ARG A 80 -3.03 -11.84 20.65
CA ARG A 80 -2.28 -11.66 21.91
C ARG A 80 -1.11 -10.70 21.77
N LEU A 81 -0.37 -10.74 20.65
CA LEU A 81 0.78 -9.87 20.40
C LEU A 81 0.35 -8.46 19.99
N PHE A 82 -0.72 -8.37 19.21
CA PHE A 82 -1.22 -7.13 18.63
C PHE A 82 -2.70 -6.91 18.98
N PRO A 83 -2.99 -6.59 20.25
CA PRO A 83 -4.37 -6.30 20.63
C PRO A 83 -4.87 -5.01 19.94
N PRO A 84 -6.17 -4.91 19.62
CA PRO A 84 -6.74 -3.75 18.93
C PRO A 84 -6.45 -2.39 19.57
N VAL A 85 -6.28 -2.36 20.90
CA VAL A 85 -5.90 -1.15 21.65
C VAL A 85 -4.50 -0.61 21.29
N VAL A 86 -3.63 -1.44 20.69
CA VAL A 86 -2.30 -1.05 20.19
C VAL A 86 -2.37 -0.78 18.69
N ILE A 87 -3.03 -1.68 17.94
CA ILE A 87 -3.12 -1.59 16.48
C ILE A 87 -3.80 -0.31 16.01
N GLY A 88 -4.96 0.02 16.60
CA GLY A 88 -5.74 1.20 16.20
C GLY A 88 -4.89 2.48 16.24
N PRO A 89 -4.27 2.82 17.36
CA PRO A 89 -3.39 4.01 17.46
C PRO A 89 -2.20 3.98 16.52
N VAL A 90 -1.56 2.82 16.28
CA VAL A 90 -0.45 2.70 15.32
C VAL A 90 -0.92 3.07 13.91
N ILE A 91 -2.06 2.56 13.46
CA ILE A 91 -2.63 2.89 12.14
C ILE A 91 -2.99 4.38 12.07
N ILE A 92 -3.58 4.95 13.13
CA ILE A 92 -3.86 6.40 13.20
C ILE A 92 -2.58 7.20 13.04
N LEU A 93 -1.54 6.85 13.79
CA LEU A 93 -0.26 7.54 13.76
C LEU A 93 0.38 7.48 12.36
N ILE A 94 0.33 6.33 11.67
CA ILE A 94 0.83 6.20 10.31
C ILE A 94 0.10 7.18 9.37
N GLY A 95 -1.23 7.18 9.40
CA GLY A 95 -2.01 8.10 8.56
C GLY A 95 -1.69 9.57 8.84
N LEU A 96 -1.62 9.97 10.11
CA LEU A 96 -1.33 11.34 10.50
C LEU A 96 0.12 11.76 10.20
N SER A 97 1.10 10.89 10.42
CA SER A 97 2.51 11.20 10.12
C SER A 97 2.75 11.43 8.62
N LEU A 98 2.04 10.68 7.77
CA LEU A 98 2.10 10.83 6.33
C LEU A 98 1.33 12.05 5.80
N ALA A 99 0.34 12.54 6.54
CA ALA A 99 -0.44 13.71 6.15
C ALA A 99 0.44 14.94 5.92
N GLY A 100 1.51 15.12 6.69
CA GLY A 100 2.51 16.18 6.49
C GLY A 100 3.17 16.13 5.10
N THR A 101 3.47 14.93 4.60
CA THR A 101 4.01 14.74 3.23
C THR A 101 2.97 15.18 2.19
N GLY A 102 1.71 14.75 2.34
CA GLY A 102 0.61 15.17 1.46
C GLY A 102 0.43 16.69 1.42
N VAL A 103 0.48 17.34 2.59
CA VAL A 103 0.41 18.82 2.70
C VAL A 103 1.60 19.47 1.98
N ASN A 104 2.81 18.98 2.16
CA ASN A 104 4.00 19.54 1.51
C ASN A 104 3.93 19.43 -0.02
N MET A 105 3.44 18.32 -0.55
CA MET A 105 3.19 18.16 -1.97
C MET A 105 2.06 19.09 -2.48
N ALA A 106 0.97 19.20 -1.72
CA ALA A 106 -0.16 20.08 -2.07
C ALA A 106 0.20 21.56 -2.09
N LYS A 107 1.16 22.00 -1.24
CA LYS A 107 1.63 23.40 -1.16
C LYS A 107 2.23 23.93 -2.46
N GLU A 108 2.74 23.07 -3.33
CA GLU A 108 3.29 23.50 -4.63
C GLU A 108 2.21 24.18 -5.49
N ASN A 109 0.97 23.67 -5.44
CA ASN A 109 -0.20 24.29 -6.09
C ASN A 109 -1.50 23.83 -5.43
N TRP A 110 -2.03 24.62 -4.51
CA TRP A 110 -3.26 24.28 -3.80
C TRP A 110 -4.50 24.13 -4.71
N VAL A 111 -4.55 24.85 -5.83
CA VAL A 111 -5.69 24.77 -6.76
C VAL A 111 -5.74 23.37 -7.39
N LEU A 112 -4.62 22.86 -7.89
CA LEU A 112 -4.52 21.52 -8.45
C LEU A 112 -4.77 20.44 -7.38
N ALA A 113 -4.21 20.63 -6.18
CA ALA A 113 -4.39 19.69 -5.06
C ALA A 113 -5.87 19.61 -4.63
N LEU A 114 -6.54 20.74 -4.45
CA LEU A 114 -7.95 20.76 -4.07
C LEU A 114 -8.85 20.24 -5.18
N LEU A 115 -8.55 20.54 -6.43
CA LEU A 115 -9.32 20.05 -7.56
C LEU A 115 -9.28 18.51 -7.65
N SER A 116 -8.09 17.91 -7.52
CA SER A 116 -7.95 16.46 -7.51
C SER A 116 -8.62 15.81 -6.29
N LEU A 117 -8.43 16.39 -5.10
CA LEU A 117 -9.06 15.94 -3.86
C LEU A 117 -10.60 15.99 -3.95
N VAL A 118 -11.16 17.16 -4.31
CA VAL A 118 -12.62 17.35 -4.39
C VAL A 118 -13.22 16.42 -5.44
N THR A 119 -12.55 16.26 -6.58
CA THR A 119 -13.00 15.32 -7.62
C THR A 119 -13.06 13.90 -7.07
N ALA A 120 -12.00 13.43 -6.40
CA ALA A 120 -11.97 12.09 -5.82
C ALA A 120 -13.10 11.90 -4.78
N VAL A 121 -13.32 12.89 -3.91
CA VAL A 121 -14.40 12.86 -2.90
C VAL A 121 -15.77 12.85 -3.56
N VAL A 122 -16.04 13.71 -4.55
CA VAL A 122 -17.34 13.78 -5.25
C VAL A 122 -17.62 12.47 -5.98
N VAL A 123 -16.63 11.92 -6.69
CA VAL A 123 -16.77 10.63 -7.38
C VAL A 123 -17.04 9.51 -6.38
N SER A 124 -16.30 9.46 -5.27
CA SER A 124 -16.50 8.46 -4.22
C SER A 124 -17.93 8.49 -3.64
N MET A 125 -18.49 9.69 -3.46
CA MET A 125 -19.81 9.88 -2.83
C MET A 125 -20.99 9.76 -3.82
N LYS A 126 -20.83 10.29 -5.03
CA LYS A 126 -21.97 10.46 -5.97
C LYS A 126 -21.94 9.52 -7.17
N ALA A 127 -20.79 8.97 -7.54
CA ALA A 127 -20.68 8.10 -8.71
C ALA A 127 -21.39 6.76 -8.48
N LYS A 128 -21.86 6.18 -9.60
CA LYS A 128 -22.50 4.87 -9.65
C LYS A 128 -21.73 3.95 -10.60
N GLY A 129 -21.93 2.65 -10.44
CA GLY A 129 -21.28 1.65 -11.31
C GLY A 129 -19.75 1.66 -11.21
N LEU A 130 -19.08 1.53 -12.33
CA LEU A 130 -17.61 1.40 -12.40
C LEU A 130 -16.84 2.63 -11.91
N LEU A 131 -17.38 3.85 -12.12
CA LEU A 131 -16.72 5.06 -11.67
C LEU A 131 -16.54 5.12 -10.15
N LYS A 132 -17.46 4.52 -9.38
CA LYS A 132 -17.35 4.43 -7.93
C LYS A 132 -16.13 3.60 -7.47
N LEU A 133 -15.58 2.76 -8.36
CA LEU A 133 -14.42 1.91 -8.06
C LEU A 133 -13.08 2.65 -8.21
N ILE A 134 -13.05 3.76 -8.95
CA ILE A 134 -11.81 4.44 -9.35
C ILE A 134 -11.81 5.95 -9.00
N PRO A 135 -12.26 6.36 -7.80
CA PRO A 135 -12.37 7.79 -7.47
C PRO A 135 -11.02 8.50 -7.46
N ILE A 136 -9.98 7.84 -6.95
CA ILE A 136 -8.61 8.34 -6.92
C ILE A 136 -8.10 8.60 -8.34
N PHE A 137 -8.31 7.64 -9.24
CA PHE A 137 -7.90 7.76 -10.65
C PHE A 137 -8.63 8.92 -11.35
N CYS A 138 -9.92 9.09 -11.08
CA CYS A 138 -10.68 10.25 -11.59
C CYS A 138 -10.11 11.58 -11.08
N GLY A 139 -9.76 11.65 -9.79
CA GLY A 139 -9.12 12.83 -9.19
C GLY A 139 -7.78 13.14 -9.85
N ILE A 140 -6.94 12.13 -10.07
CA ILE A 140 -5.65 12.29 -10.76
C ILE A 140 -5.87 12.77 -12.19
N ILE A 141 -6.79 12.18 -12.96
CA ILE A 141 -7.06 12.60 -14.35
C ILE A 141 -7.49 14.05 -14.41
N VAL A 142 -8.45 14.45 -13.58
CA VAL A 142 -8.96 15.83 -13.59
C VAL A 142 -7.88 16.82 -13.16
N GLY A 143 -7.11 16.51 -12.12
CA GLY A 143 -5.98 17.34 -11.68
C GLY A 143 -4.89 17.43 -12.75
N TYR A 144 -4.57 16.32 -13.43
CA TYR A 144 -3.58 16.27 -14.51
C TYR A 144 -4.04 17.08 -15.74
N LEU A 145 -5.30 16.92 -16.15
CA LEU A 145 -5.86 17.71 -17.25
C LEU A 145 -5.88 19.21 -16.93
N ALA A 146 -6.20 19.59 -15.71
CA ALA A 146 -6.15 20.98 -15.27
C ALA A 146 -4.70 21.51 -15.29
N ALA A 147 -3.74 20.69 -14.87
CA ALA A 147 -2.31 21.07 -14.94
C ALA A 147 -1.86 21.27 -16.37
N TRP A 148 -2.29 20.41 -17.29
CA TRP A 148 -1.98 20.51 -18.71
C TRP A 148 -2.61 21.74 -19.38
N LEU A 149 -3.86 22.07 -19.01
CA LEU A 149 -4.60 23.18 -19.64
C LEU A 149 -4.22 24.55 -19.11
N PHE A 150 -3.84 24.67 -17.83
CA PHE A 150 -3.69 25.96 -17.13
C PHE A 150 -2.31 26.24 -16.56
N TYR A 151 -1.38 25.25 -16.54
CA TYR A 151 -0.11 25.38 -15.83
C TYR A 151 1.11 24.90 -16.62
N ASP A 152 1.06 24.93 -17.97
CA ASP A 152 2.19 24.60 -18.87
C ASP A 152 2.94 23.32 -18.48
N LEU A 153 2.22 22.22 -18.31
CA LEU A 153 2.79 20.93 -17.95
C LEU A 153 3.79 20.46 -19.03
N ASP A 154 5.03 20.25 -18.63
CA ASP A 154 6.06 19.71 -19.52
C ASP A 154 5.80 18.21 -19.83
N LEU A 155 5.43 17.95 -21.08
CA LEU A 155 5.20 16.60 -21.61
C LEU A 155 6.35 16.09 -22.48
N SER A 156 7.49 16.81 -22.55
CA SER A 156 8.66 16.41 -23.34
C SER A 156 9.12 15.00 -22.96
N GLY A 157 9.22 14.72 -21.66
CA GLY A 157 9.59 13.40 -21.15
C GLY A 157 8.65 12.28 -21.61
N VAL A 158 7.34 12.56 -21.75
CA VAL A 158 6.36 11.58 -22.29
C VAL A 158 6.52 11.43 -23.80
N ARG A 159 6.76 12.54 -24.49
CA ARG A 159 6.93 12.55 -25.95
C ARG A 159 8.17 11.75 -26.37
N ASP A 160 9.27 11.94 -25.66
CA ASP A 160 10.57 11.37 -26.00
C ASP A 160 10.78 9.96 -25.42
N ALA A 161 9.92 9.53 -24.49
CA ALA A 161 10.00 8.19 -23.92
C ALA A 161 9.79 7.10 -24.98
N ALA A 162 10.61 6.05 -24.90
CA ALA A 162 10.45 4.87 -25.76
C ALA A 162 9.11 4.16 -25.47
N TRP A 163 8.52 3.53 -26.47
CA TRP A 163 7.32 2.71 -26.29
C TRP A 163 7.59 1.49 -25.40
N ILE A 164 8.74 0.85 -25.58
CA ILE A 164 9.16 -0.31 -24.81
C ILE A 164 10.41 0.10 -24.03
N GLY A 165 10.37 -0.11 -22.72
CA GLY A 165 11.48 0.16 -21.82
C GLY A 165 11.43 -0.80 -20.64
N LEU A 166 12.55 -1.36 -20.26
CA LEU A 166 12.62 -2.18 -19.06
C LEU A 166 12.56 -1.30 -17.80
N PRO A 167 11.90 -1.75 -16.72
CA PRO A 167 11.97 -1.09 -15.44
C PRO A 167 13.42 -0.90 -14.98
N GLN A 168 13.69 0.19 -14.28
CA GLN A 168 15.02 0.47 -13.75
C GLN A 168 15.23 -0.34 -12.47
N PHE A 169 15.88 -1.49 -12.59
CA PHE A 169 16.21 -2.31 -11.45
C PHE A 169 17.41 -1.74 -10.70
N VAL A 170 17.26 -1.62 -9.37
CA VAL A 170 18.33 -1.25 -8.45
C VAL A 170 18.46 -2.37 -7.43
N PHE A 171 19.68 -2.80 -7.16
CA PHE A 171 19.93 -3.91 -6.24
C PHE A 171 20.31 -3.39 -4.84
N PRO A 172 19.92 -4.10 -3.77
CA PRO A 172 20.24 -3.69 -2.42
C PRO A 172 21.75 -3.84 -2.12
N LYS A 173 22.26 -2.89 -1.36
CA LYS A 173 23.55 -3.04 -0.66
C LYS A 173 23.23 -3.42 0.78
N PHE A 174 23.43 -4.67 1.12
CA PHE A 174 23.05 -5.20 2.43
C PHE A 174 23.82 -4.54 3.56
N SER A 175 23.07 -4.00 4.53
CA SER A 175 23.59 -3.51 5.80
C SER A 175 22.52 -3.71 6.89
N TRP A 176 22.95 -3.86 8.15
CA TRP A 176 22.05 -4.16 9.25
C TRP A 176 21.24 -2.94 9.72
N GLU A 177 21.79 -1.73 9.59
CA GLU A 177 21.14 -0.52 10.08
C GLU A 177 19.81 -0.23 9.37
N PRO A 178 19.73 -0.21 8.01
CA PRO A 178 18.44 -0.04 7.34
C PRO A 178 17.46 -1.19 7.61
N ILE A 179 17.95 -2.43 7.78
CA ILE A 179 17.11 -3.58 8.11
C ILE A 179 16.45 -3.36 9.47
N LEU A 180 17.23 -3.03 10.49
CA LEU A 180 16.73 -2.76 11.84
C LEU A 180 15.79 -1.55 11.88
N PHE A 181 16.07 -0.53 11.05
CA PHE A 181 15.20 0.64 10.92
C PHE A 181 13.82 0.29 10.36
N MET A 182 13.73 -0.62 9.38
CA MET A 182 12.49 -0.98 8.69
C MET A 182 11.66 -2.06 9.42
N ILE A 183 12.26 -2.88 10.27
CA ILE A 183 11.57 -3.97 11.01
C ILE A 183 10.35 -3.47 11.80
N PRO A 184 10.43 -2.41 12.63
CA PRO A 184 9.28 -1.94 13.39
C PRO A 184 8.14 -1.47 12.49
N VAL A 185 8.45 -0.85 11.36
CA VAL A 185 7.46 -0.36 10.39
C VAL A 185 6.65 -1.50 9.78
N ALA A 186 7.28 -2.66 9.55
CA ALA A 186 6.65 -3.82 8.94
C ALA A 186 5.50 -4.42 9.77
N ILE A 187 5.43 -4.12 11.06
CA ILE A 187 4.37 -4.63 11.93
C ILE A 187 3.00 -4.16 11.47
N ALA A 188 2.87 -2.88 11.09
CA ALA A 188 1.59 -2.32 10.68
C ALA A 188 1.02 -2.97 9.39
N PRO A 189 1.78 -3.11 8.29
CA PRO A 189 1.30 -3.82 7.11
C PRO A 189 1.00 -5.31 7.35
N VAL A 190 1.71 -5.98 8.26
CA VAL A 190 1.37 -7.36 8.65
C VAL A 190 -0.04 -7.43 9.26
N ILE A 191 -0.38 -6.45 10.10
CA ILE A 191 -1.69 -6.37 10.72
C ILE A 191 -2.77 -6.02 9.69
N GLU A 192 -2.47 -5.07 8.80
CA GLU A 192 -3.33 -4.68 7.67
C GLU A 192 -3.64 -5.89 6.81
N HIS A 193 -2.61 -6.67 6.42
CA HIS A 193 -2.76 -7.92 5.67
C HIS A 193 -3.74 -8.89 6.33
N ILE A 194 -3.63 -9.08 7.64
CA ILE A 194 -4.52 -9.97 8.38
C ILE A 194 -5.97 -9.45 8.32
N GLY A 195 -6.15 -8.15 8.53
CA GLY A 195 -7.46 -7.50 8.40
C GLY A 195 -8.06 -7.70 7.02
N ASP A 196 -7.28 -7.49 5.97
CA ASP A 196 -7.71 -7.65 4.58
C ASP A 196 -8.12 -9.08 4.27
N VAL A 197 -7.40 -10.09 4.78
CA VAL A 197 -7.80 -11.50 4.62
C VAL A 197 -9.18 -11.75 5.23
N TYR A 198 -9.50 -11.19 6.39
CA TYR A 198 -10.84 -11.31 6.98
C TYR A 198 -11.91 -10.58 6.15
N VAL A 199 -11.59 -9.42 5.58
CA VAL A 199 -12.52 -8.71 4.68
C VAL A 199 -12.78 -9.53 3.42
N VAL A 200 -11.73 -10.11 2.83
CA VAL A 200 -11.85 -11.00 1.66
C VAL A 200 -12.67 -12.24 1.98
N ASN A 201 -12.53 -12.82 3.18
CA ASN A 201 -13.41 -13.91 3.64
C ASN A 201 -14.88 -13.51 3.60
N THR A 202 -15.18 -12.32 4.13
CA THR A 202 -16.55 -11.79 4.16
C THR A 202 -17.12 -11.56 2.76
N VAL A 203 -16.30 -10.99 1.87
CA VAL A 203 -16.71 -10.67 0.49
C VAL A 203 -16.93 -11.93 -0.35
N THR A 204 -16.09 -12.96 -0.15
CA THR A 204 -16.13 -14.20 -0.95
C THR A 204 -16.99 -15.29 -0.36
N GLY A 205 -17.33 -15.21 0.93
CA GLY A 205 -18.00 -16.27 1.68
C GLY A 205 -17.11 -17.49 1.95
N LYS A 206 -15.77 -17.37 1.82
CA LYS A 206 -14.80 -18.45 2.01
C LYS A 206 -13.90 -18.12 3.20
N ASP A 207 -13.37 -19.12 3.87
CA ASP A 207 -12.48 -18.96 5.03
C ASP A 207 -11.01 -19.22 4.62
N PHE A 208 -10.33 -18.19 4.16
CA PHE A 208 -8.92 -18.26 3.77
C PHE A 208 -7.95 -18.27 4.96
N VAL A 209 -8.46 -17.99 6.16
CA VAL A 209 -7.69 -18.15 7.41
C VAL A 209 -7.45 -19.62 7.69
N LYS A 210 -8.42 -20.51 7.33
CA LYS A 210 -8.28 -21.96 7.43
C LYS A 210 -7.63 -22.57 6.20
N ASP A 211 -8.10 -22.22 5.01
CA ASP A 211 -7.63 -22.82 3.75
C ASP A 211 -7.41 -21.71 2.68
N PRO A 212 -6.19 -21.41 2.29
CA PRO A 212 -4.94 -22.15 2.45
C PRO A 212 -4.24 -21.99 3.81
N GLY A 213 -4.77 -21.16 4.69
CA GLY A 213 -4.23 -20.81 6.00
C GLY A 213 -3.53 -19.45 6.02
N LEU A 214 -3.78 -18.67 7.10
CA LEU A 214 -3.21 -17.34 7.27
C LEU A 214 -1.66 -17.34 7.23
N HIS A 215 -1.01 -18.41 7.70
CA HIS A 215 0.45 -18.54 7.60
C HIS A 215 0.94 -18.53 6.14
N ARG A 216 0.15 -19.05 5.18
CA ARG A 216 0.51 -19.03 3.75
C ARG A 216 0.30 -17.66 3.14
N THR A 217 -0.76 -16.94 3.53
CA THR A 217 -0.98 -15.59 3.02
C THR A 217 0.13 -14.65 3.49
N LEU A 218 0.51 -14.73 4.77
CA LEU A 218 1.67 -14.00 5.33
C LEU A 218 2.98 -14.39 4.65
N LEU A 219 3.22 -15.68 4.39
CA LEU A 219 4.41 -16.12 3.68
C LEU A 219 4.46 -15.59 2.25
N GLY A 220 3.31 -15.58 1.56
CA GLY A 220 3.20 -15.07 0.20
C GLY A 220 3.50 -13.58 0.12
N ASP A 221 2.98 -12.79 1.06
CA ASP A 221 3.23 -11.35 1.17
C ASP A 221 4.71 -11.07 1.50
N GLY A 222 5.28 -11.81 2.46
CA GLY A 222 6.70 -11.72 2.80
C GLY A 222 7.63 -12.04 1.62
N LEU A 223 7.34 -13.10 0.85
CA LEU A 223 8.12 -13.43 -0.34
C LEU A 223 7.99 -12.37 -1.44
N ALA A 224 6.80 -11.78 -1.59
CA ALA A 224 6.57 -10.68 -2.51
C ALA A 224 7.34 -9.43 -2.10
N CYS A 225 7.37 -9.07 -0.80
CA CYS A 225 8.18 -7.98 -0.25
C CYS A 225 9.68 -8.23 -0.46
N CYS A 226 10.15 -9.46 -0.21
CA CYS A 226 11.53 -9.85 -0.44
C CYS A 226 11.93 -9.64 -1.90
N PHE A 227 11.13 -10.16 -2.83
CA PHE A 227 11.36 -9.97 -4.26
C PHE A 227 11.39 -8.49 -4.64
N ALA A 228 10.40 -7.71 -4.18
CA ALA A 228 10.33 -6.28 -4.48
C ALA A 228 11.59 -5.55 -4.02
N GLY A 229 12.04 -5.76 -2.77
CA GLY A 229 13.25 -5.14 -2.23
C GLY A 229 14.51 -5.58 -2.96
N LEU A 230 14.60 -6.82 -3.43
CA LEU A 230 15.76 -7.33 -4.18
C LEU A 230 15.92 -6.70 -5.56
N VAL A 231 14.83 -6.26 -6.21
CA VAL A 231 14.87 -5.70 -7.57
C VAL A 231 14.67 -4.19 -7.60
N GLY A 232 14.58 -3.52 -6.45
CA GLY A 232 14.48 -2.07 -6.35
C GLY A 232 13.05 -1.53 -6.28
N GLY A 233 12.06 -2.38 -6.01
CA GLY A 233 10.68 -1.98 -5.77
C GLY A 233 10.38 -1.74 -4.29
N PRO A 234 9.33 -0.96 -3.97
CA PRO A 234 8.86 -0.78 -2.61
C PRO A 234 8.27 -2.07 -2.04
N PRO A 235 8.23 -2.24 -0.70
CA PRO A 235 7.51 -3.33 -0.07
C PRO A 235 6.05 -3.33 -0.52
N VAL A 236 5.53 -4.51 -0.82
CA VAL A 236 4.15 -4.70 -1.26
C VAL A 236 3.28 -5.17 -0.09
N THR A 237 1.99 -4.91 -0.17
CA THR A 237 0.98 -5.40 0.77
C THR A 237 -0.35 -5.61 0.06
N THR A 238 -1.31 -6.19 0.75
CA THR A 238 -2.68 -6.37 0.24
C THR A 238 -3.34 -5.03 -0.06
N TYR A 239 -4.08 -4.94 -1.18
CA TYR A 239 -4.83 -3.73 -1.56
C TYR A 239 -6.31 -3.87 -1.22
N SER A 240 -6.73 -3.18 -0.17
CA SER A 240 -8.13 -3.08 0.26
C SER A 240 -9.04 -2.49 -0.82
N GLU A 241 -8.51 -1.61 -1.68
CA GLU A 241 -9.23 -1.02 -2.82
C GLU A 241 -9.68 -2.11 -3.81
N VAL A 242 -8.85 -3.10 -4.06
CA VAL A 242 -9.21 -4.24 -4.92
C VAL A 242 -10.29 -5.10 -4.26
N THR A 243 -10.20 -5.30 -2.95
CA THR A 243 -11.23 -6.01 -2.18
C THR A 243 -12.56 -5.23 -2.20
N GLY A 244 -12.50 -3.90 -2.11
CA GLY A 244 -13.65 -3.02 -2.30
C GLY A 244 -14.28 -3.17 -3.69
N ALA A 245 -13.45 -3.22 -4.74
CA ALA A 245 -13.90 -3.45 -6.11
C ALA A 245 -14.58 -4.82 -6.27
N MET A 246 -14.01 -5.89 -5.68
CA MET A 246 -14.62 -7.22 -5.66
C MET A 246 -15.99 -7.22 -4.95
N SER A 247 -16.11 -6.50 -3.85
CA SER A 247 -17.38 -6.38 -3.11
C SER A 247 -18.47 -5.75 -3.95
N LEU A 248 -18.15 -4.74 -4.76
CA LEU A 248 -19.12 -4.03 -5.61
C LEU A 248 -19.44 -4.78 -6.90
N THR A 249 -18.43 -5.37 -7.55
CA THR A 249 -18.60 -6.11 -8.82
C THR A 249 -19.07 -7.54 -8.63
N LYS A 250 -18.95 -8.09 -7.42
CA LYS A 250 -19.18 -9.50 -7.08
C LYS A 250 -18.26 -10.48 -7.84
N ILE A 251 -17.17 -9.96 -8.43
CA ILE A 251 -16.19 -10.79 -9.13
C ILE A 251 -15.11 -11.20 -8.12
N THR A 252 -15.19 -12.44 -7.66
CA THR A 252 -14.28 -13.01 -6.63
C THR A 252 -13.37 -14.10 -7.16
N ASN A 253 -13.29 -14.26 -8.48
CA ASN A 253 -12.47 -15.30 -9.09
C ASN A 253 -10.96 -14.90 -9.05
N PRO A 254 -10.08 -15.71 -8.41
CA PRO A 254 -8.65 -15.42 -8.36
C PRO A 254 -7.97 -15.31 -9.73
N GLN A 255 -8.56 -15.89 -10.79
CA GLN A 255 -8.01 -15.77 -12.15
C GLN A 255 -8.03 -14.32 -12.65
N VAL A 256 -9.06 -13.54 -12.29
CA VAL A 256 -9.14 -12.12 -12.67
C VAL A 256 -7.98 -11.35 -12.06
N ILE A 257 -7.66 -11.62 -10.80
CA ILE A 257 -6.51 -11.00 -10.11
C ILE A 257 -5.19 -11.39 -10.77
N ARG A 258 -5.03 -12.64 -11.20
CA ARG A 258 -3.82 -13.06 -11.93
C ARG A 258 -3.69 -12.36 -13.29
N ILE A 259 -4.78 -12.18 -14.00
CA ILE A 259 -4.79 -11.41 -15.26
C ILE A 259 -4.40 -9.96 -14.98
N ALA A 260 -4.96 -9.34 -13.93
CA ALA A 260 -4.58 -7.99 -13.52
C ALA A 260 -3.08 -7.89 -13.17
N ALA A 261 -2.52 -8.89 -12.48
CA ALA A 261 -1.10 -8.95 -12.16
C ALA A 261 -0.23 -9.05 -13.42
N ILE A 262 -0.60 -9.88 -14.38
CA ILE A 262 0.07 -9.98 -15.68
C ILE A 262 -0.04 -8.66 -16.44
N SER A 263 -1.20 -8.02 -16.43
CA SER A 263 -1.38 -6.70 -17.06
C SER A 263 -0.49 -5.64 -16.43
N ALA A 264 -0.33 -5.65 -15.09
CA ALA A 264 0.59 -4.74 -14.40
C ALA A 264 2.04 -4.96 -14.85
N ILE A 265 2.48 -6.22 -15.01
CA ILE A 265 3.81 -6.53 -15.54
C ILE A 265 3.96 -6.01 -16.99
N LEU A 266 2.97 -6.22 -17.83
CA LEU A 266 3.01 -5.73 -19.22
C LEU A 266 3.07 -4.19 -19.26
N PHE A 267 2.26 -3.50 -18.45
CA PHE A 267 2.28 -2.03 -18.37
C PHE A 267 3.60 -1.49 -17.81
N SER A 268 4.28 -2.22 -16.95
CA SER A 268 5.59 -1.81 -16.42
C SER A 268 6.67 -1.71 -17.50
N VAL A 269 6.51 -2.44 -18.61
CA VAL A 269 7.45 -2.45 -19.75
C VAL A 269 7.10 -1.36 -20.78
N VAL A 270 5.95 -0.69 -20.63
CA VAL A 270 5.56 0.40 -21.53
C VAL A 270 6.16 1.71 -21.03
N GLY A 271 7.27 2.14 -21.63
CA GLY A 271 8.00 3.35 -21.22
C GLY A 271 7.15 4.63 -21.24
N LYS A 272 6.20 4.75 -22.17
CA LYS A 272 5.23 5.86 -22.20
C LYS A 272 4.38 5.95 -20.95
N ILE A 273 3.95 4.81 -20.39
CA ILE A 273 3.17 4.76 -19.14
C ILE A 273 4.04 5.25 -17.97
N SER A 274 5.28 4.79 -17.89
CA SER A 274 6.21 5.24 -16.85
C SER A 274 6.45 6.74 -16.91
N ALA A 275 6.70 7.26 -18.12
CA ALA A 275 6.91 8.69 -18.34
C ALA A 275 5.66 9.51 -17.98
N LEU A 276 4.47 9.00 -18.33
CA LEU A 276 3.19 9.63 -17.97
C LEU A 276 3.00 9.67 -16.45
N LEU A 277 3.29 8.58 -15.72
CA LEU A 277 3.20 8.56 -14.27
C LEU A 277 4.18 9.53 -13.61
N LYS A 278 5.40 9.66 -14.16
CA LYS A 278 6.42 10.61 -13.68
C LYS A 278 6.07 12.07 -13.97
N SER A 279 5.27 12.35 -14.99
CA SER A 279 4.83 13.70 -15.35
C SER A 279 3.66 14.22 -14.51
N ILE A 280 3.05 13.39 -13.65
CA ILE A 280 1.96 13.83 -12.77
C ILE A 280 2.52 14.86 -11.77
N PRO A 281 1.97 16.09 -11.72
CA PRO A 281 2.43 17.10 -10.77
C PRO A 281 2.30 16.64 -9.32
N SER A 282 3.32 16.91 -8.51
CA SER A 282 3.30 16.56 -7.08
C SER A 282 2.10 17.16 -6.34
N ALA A 283 1.65 18.38 -6.72
CA ALA A 283 0.46 18.97 -6.15
C ALA A 283 -0.83 18.12 -6.37
N VAL A 284 -1.01 17.55 -7.56
CA VAL A 284 -2.14 16.65 -7.86
C VAL A 284 -2.08 15.41 -6.97
N LEU A 285 -0.90 14.80 -6.87
CA LEU A 285 -0.69 13.66 -5.98
C LEU A 285 -0.88 14.06 -4.51
N GLY A 286 -0.42 15.24 -4.11
CA GLY A 286 -0.59 15.78 -2.75
C GLY A 286 -2.06 15.83 -2.34
N GLY A 287 -2.95 16.33 -3.20
CA GLY A 287 -4.38 16.33 -2.96
C GLY A 287 -4.96 14.93 -2.74
N ILE A 288 -4.57 13.98 -3.57
CA ILE A 288 -4.99 12.56 -3.41
C ILE A 288 -4.41 11.94 -2.14
N MET A 289 -3.13 12.21 -1.83
CA MET A 289 -2.47 11.70 -0.62
C MET A 289 -3.16 12.17 0.66
N LEU A 290 -3.65 13.42 0.72
CA LEU A 290 -4.43 13.91 1.85
C LEU A 290 -5.67 13.05 2.11
N LEU A 291 -6.39 12.64 1.04
CA LEU A 291 -7.54 11.74 1.17
C LEU A 291 -7.11 10.36 1.65
N LEU A 292 -6.08 9.77 1.05
CA LEU A 292 -5.59 8.43 1.38
C LEU A 292 -5.09 8.35 2.82
N PHE A 293 -4.26 9.30 3.26
CA PHE A 293 -3.72 9.30 4.62
C PHE A 293 -4.82 9.54 5.67
N GLY A 294 -5.81 10.39 5.33
CA GLY A 294 -7.00 10.56 6.15
C GLY A 294 -7.81 9.26 6.28
N THR A 295 -7.98 8.50 5.20
CA THR A 295 -8.69 7.22 5.26
C THR A 295 -7.93 6.16 6.05
N ILE A 296 -6.59 6.14 5.99
CA ILE A 296 -5.76 5.27 6.84
C ILE A 296 -5.97 5.61 8.32
N ALA A 297 -5.91 6.89 8.70
CA ALA A 297 -6.17 7.31 10.07
C ALA A 297 -7.58 6.91 10.54
N CYS A 298 -8.60 7.09 9.67
CA CYS A 298 -9.97 6.67 9.94
C CYS A 298 -10.10 5.14 10.11
N ALA A 299 -9.34 4.35 9.36
CA ALA A 299 -9.32 2.89 9.52
C ALA A 299 -8.79 2.48 10.92
N GLY A 300 -7.78 3.19 11.44
CA GLY A 300 -7.30 3.01 12.82
C GLY A 300 -8.36 3.35 13.87
N ILE A 301 -9.10 4.45 13.68
CA ILE A 301 -10.25 4.81 14.53
C ILE A 301 -11.31 3.71 14.45
N GLY A 302 -11.65 3.27 13.25
CA GLY A 302 -12.60 2.18 13.01
C GLY A 302 -12.18 0.88 13.72
N ASN A 303 -10.89 0.57 13.75
CA ASN A 303 -10.39 -0.59 14.49
C ASN A 303 -10.68 -0.50 15.98
N LEU A 304 -10.47 0.66 16.61
CA LEU A 304 -10.80 0.88 18.02
C LEU A 304 -12.30 0.74 18.30
N VAL A 305 -13.13 1.34 17.45
CA VAL A 305 -14.59 1.35 17.58
C VAL A 305 -15.16 -0.06 17.38
N ASN A 306 -14.77 -0.75 16.31
CA ASN A 306 -15.29 -2.08 15.97
C ASN A 306 -14.92 -3.15 17.01
N ASN A 307 -13.79 -2.97 17.70
CA ASN A 307 -13.37 -3.85 18.79
C ASN A 307 -13.87 -3.39 20.17
N CYS A 308 -14.76 -2.39 20.23
CA CYS A 308 -15.36 -1.85 21.45
C CYS A 308 -14.30 -1.51 22.52
N ILE A 309 -13.18 -0.86 22.09
CA ILE A 309 -12.11 -0.49 23.02
C ILE A 309 -12.60 0.63 23.94
N ASP A 310 -12.73 0.30 25.22
CA ASP A 310 -13.15 1.23 26.26
C ASP A 310 -11.98 2.14 26.69
N LEU A 311 -12.01 3.38 26.20
CA LEU A 311 -10.99 4.40 26.51
C LEU A 311 -11.19 5.04 27.90
N SER A 312 -12.25 4.70 28.66
CA SER A 312 -12.38 5.14 30.05
C SER A 312 -11.43 4.37 30.98
N ARG A 313 -10.96 3.20 30.56
CA ARG A 313 -10.02 2.40 31.32
C ARG A 313 -8.62 3.02 31.27
N THR A 314 -8.05 3.32 32.43
CA THR A 314 -6.72 3.94 32.58
C THR A 314 -5.63 3.23 31.77
N ARG A 315 -5.63 1.89 31.74
CA ARG A 315 -4.68 1.11 30.96
C ARG A 315 -4.78 1.42 29.46
N ASN A 316 -6.00 1.45 28.91
CA ASN A 316 -6.22 1.64 27.49
C ASN A 316 -5.87 3.07 27.07
N ILE A 317 -6.26 4.08 27.87
CA ILE A 317 -5.92 5.47 27.57
C ILE A 317 -4.40 5.70 27.58
N ILE A 318 -3.67 5.09 28.54
CA ILE A 318 -2.20 5.19 28.59
C ILE A 318 -1.57 4.58 27.33
N ILE A 319 -1.98 3.38 26.92
CA ILE A 319 -1.46 2.72 25.73
C ILE A 319 -1.70 3.60 24.49
N VAL A 320 -2.94 4.04 24.28
CA VAL A 320 -3.32 4.88 23.14
C VAL A 320 -2.55 6.20 23.15
N SER A 321 -2.47 6.87 24.30
CA SER A 321 -1.76 8.16 24.42
C SER A 321 -0.27 8.00 24.12
N LEU A 322 0.41 7.02 24.70
CA LEU A 322 1.83 6.79 24.43
C LEU A 322 2.08 6.46 22.96
N THR A 323 1.24 5.61 22.35
CA THR A 323 1.40 5.25 20.93
C THR A 323 1.21 6.45 20.01
N LEU A 324 0.30 7.38 20.34
CA LEU A 324 0.04 8.56 19.49
C LEU A 324 1.06 9.69 19.68
N THR A 325 1.85 9.68 20.76
CA THR A 325 2.81 10.75 21.09
C THR A 325 4.27 10.40 20.84
N VAL A 326 4.60 9.14 20.62
CA VAL A 326 5.95 8.62 20.31
C VAL A 326 6.09 8.33 18.84
#